data_373d50031122fdc7735a8ca43893c5f0
#
_entry.id   373d50031122fdc7735a8ca43893c5f0
#
_cell.length_a   1.000
_cell.length_b   1.000
_cell.length_c   1.000
_cell.angle_alpha   90.00
_cell.angle_beta   90.00
_cell.angle_gamma   90.00
#
_symmetry.space_group_name_H-M   'P 1'
#
loop_
_entity.id
_entity.type
_entity.pdbx_description
1 polymer ?
#
loop_
_entity_poly.entity_id
_entity_poly.type
_entity_poly.pdbx_seq_one_letter_code
_entity_poly.pdbx_strand_id
1 'polypeptide(L)'
;MHPTRETILRLIKESGRLRPRELYEKLDIRQRAVFKQLKALLAEGLIEKIGTPPHVFYKLAQRFPLVTEKVDEESENIIDENFYLIDSSGSELVGMVAFSKWCEQRKLPLLKTAGEYASSFKKFNFYKNTDGLIDGTTKIKNTFTKCYLDSLYYLDFYSIERFGKTKLGQMLLYAKQSQNRILIRKLVEKVKSPIEKLAKNFDLVCFIPPTINRGVQLMKELEKGLYLPLPKVQVIRVRGQIAIAQKTLSRLEDRIENASRSVVVETSTPCQKVLIIDDAVGSGAMMNEIAKQLKEKNAAIKTVGVAITGSFKGFDIISEV
;
A
#
# COMPACT_ATOMS: atom_id res chain seq x y z
N MET A 1 -26.16 30.34 -13.11
CA MET A 1 -24.69 30.11 -12.95
C MET A 1 -23.97 31.44 -13.18
N HIS A 2 -22.85 31.70 -12.53
CA HIS A 2 -22.13 32.98 -12.72
C HIS A 2 -21.46 32.97 -14.10
N PRO A 3 -21.55 34.04 -14.95
CA PRO A 3 -21.03 34.03 -16.32
C PRO A 3 -19.58 33.56 -16.45
N THR A 4 -18.74 33.92 -15.49
CA THR A 4 -17.31 33.51 -15.43
C THR A 4 -17.12 31.99 -15.28
N ARG A 5 -18.03 31.29 -14.58
CA ARG A 5 -17.93 29.83 -14.38
C ARG A 5 -18.23 29.06 -15.67
N GLU A 6 -19.25 29.47 -16.39
CA GLU A 6 -19.63 28.87 -17.68
C GLU A 6 -18.51 29.05 -18.69
N THR A 7 -17.89 30.23 -18.70
CA THR A 7 -16.76 30.52 -19.59
C THR A 7 -15.54 29.65 -19.23
N ILE A 8 -15.23 29.46 -17.93
CA ILE A 8 -14.15 28.56 -17.49
C ILE A 8 -14.42 27.13 -17.97
N LEU A 9 -15.63 26.61 -17.76
CA LEU A 9 -15.99 25.24 -18.17
C LEU A 9 -15.93 25.09 -19.69
N ARG A 10 -16.36 26.08 -20.45
CA ARG A 10 -16.28 26.10 -21.92
C ARG A 10 -14.82 26.08 -22.38
N LEU A 11 -13.99 26.96 -21.85
CA LEU A 11 -12.55 27.02 -22.21
C LEU A 11 -11.82 25.71 -21.89
N ILE A 12 -12.11 25.10 -20.75
CA ILE A 12 -11.55 23.80 -20.38
C ILE A 12 -12.04 22.70 -21.34
N LYS A 13 -13.32 22.75 -21.73
CA LYS A 13 -13.90 21.80 -22.69
C LYS A 13 -13.24 21.88 -24.07
N GLU A 14 -13.07 23.10 -24.57
CA GLU A 14 -12.47 23.36 -25.88
C GLU A 14 -10.98 22.97 -25.93
N SER A 15 -10.24 23.25 -24.84
CA SER A 15 -8.79 22.98 -24.77
C SER A 15 -8.44 21.59 -24.20
N GLY A 16 -9.43 20.81 -23.74
CA GLY A 16 -9.25 19.54 -23.05
C GLY A 16 -8.70 19.68 -21.64
N ARG A 17 -7.70 20.52 -21.45
CA ARG A 17 -7.09 20.90 -20.15
C ARG A 17 -6.42 22.26 -20.22
N LEU A 18 -6.45 23.01 -19.12
CA LEU A 18 -5.83 24.35 -19.03
C LEU A 18 -5.10 24.52 -17.69
N ARG A 19 -4.03 25.32 -17.72
CA ARG A 19 -3.37 25.82 -16.51
C ARG A 19 -4.14 27.02 -15.94
N PRO A 20 -4.06 27.28 -14.63
CA PRO A 20 -4.65 28.49 -14.05
C PRO A 20 -4.19 29.78 -14.76
N ARG A 21 -2.93 29.83 -15.15
CA ARG A 21 -2.35 30.97 -15.87
C ARG A 21 -3.08 31.24 -17.19
N GLU A 22 -3.30 30.23 -18.00
CA GLU A 22 -4.00 30.33 -19.28
C GLU A 22 -5.46 30.78 -19.10
N LEU A 23 -6.09 30.44 -17.98
CA LEU A 23 -7.46 30.85 -17.67
C LEU A 23 -7.54 32.34 -17.33
N TYR A 24 -6.67 32.90 -16.47
CA TYR A 24 -6.75 34.32 -16.15
C TYR A 24 -6.25 35.22 -17.28
N GLU A 25 -5.32 34.76 -18.13
CA GLU A 25 -4.91 35.46 -19.36
C GLU A 25 -6.05 35.52 -20.39
N LYS A 26 -6.78 34.40 -20.59
CA LYS A 26 -7.90 34.35 -21.54
C LYS A 26 -9.17 35.06 -21.05
N LEU A 27 -9.36 35.16 -19.74
CA LEU A 27 -10.56 35.76 -19.14
C LEU A 27 -10.41 37.22 -18.76
N ASP A 28 -9.19 37.75 -18.81
CA ASP A 28 -8.81 39.09 -18.36
C ASP A 28 -9.33 39.41 -16.94
N ILE A 29 -9.18 38.43 -16.04
CA ILE A 29 -9.60 38.57 -14.63
C ILE A 29 -8.44 38.26 -13.69
N ARG A 30 -8.52 38.85 -12.47
CA ARG A 30 -7.48 38.66 -11.47
C ARG A 30 -7.30 37.17 -11.07
N GLN A 31 -6.07 36.77 -10.91
CA GLN A 31 -5.70 35.39 -10.50
C GLN A 31 -6.52 34.86 -9.32
N ARG A 32 -6.74 35.68 -8.29
CA ARG A 32 -7.54 35.30 -7.11
C ARG A 32 -8.98 34.92 -7.47
N ALA A 33 -9.58 35.59 -8.44
CA ALA A 33 -10.96 35.31 -8.90
C ALA A 33 -11.01 33.95 -9.61
N VAL A 34 -10.02 33.64 -10.47
CA VAL A 34 -9.92 32.32 -11.12
C VAL A 34 -9.77 31.21 -10.08
N PHE A 35 -8.86 31.34 -9.12
CA PHE A 35 -8.68 30.31 -8.08
C PHE A 35 -9.91 30.11 -7.22
N LYS A 36 -10.67 31.18 -6.92
CA LYS A 36 -11.95 31.06 -6.20
C LYS A 36 -12.95 30.22 -7.01
N GLN A 37 -13.05 30.46 -8.31
CA GLN A 37 -13.95 29.70 -9.18
C GLN A 37 -13.49 28.25 -9.37
N LEU A 38 -12.19 28.03 -9.59
CA LEU A 38 -11.63 26.68 -9.71
C LEU A 38 -11.87 25.85 -8.43
N LYS A 39 -11.71 26.48 -7.24
CA LYS A 39 -12.00 25.82 -5.96
C LYS A 39 -13.47 25.44 -5.85
N ALA A 40 -14.38 26.31 -6.25
CA ALA A 40 -15.82 26.02 -6.24
C ALA A 40 -16.17 24.90 -7.24
N LEU A 41 -15.64 24.98 -8.48
CA LEU A 41 -15.86 23.95 -9.50
C LEU A 41 -15.30 22.57 -9.12
N LEU A 42 -14.16 22.55 -8.41
CA LEU A 42 -13.61 21.31 -7.82
C LEU A 42 -14.53 20.74 -6.74
N ALA A 43 -15.01 21.60 -5.83
CA ALA A 43 -15.91 21.18 -4.75
C ALA A 43 -17.25 20.64 -5.28
N GLU A 44 -17.72 21.14 -6.42
CA GLU A 44 -18.93 20.67 -7.11
C GLU A 44 -18.67 19.48 -8.05
N GLY A 45 -17.43 18.98 -8.12
CA GLY A 45 -17.08 17.85 -8.97
C GLY A 45 -17.25 18.11 -10.47
N LEU A 46 -17.23 19.37 -10.92
CA LEU A 46 -17.38 19.74 -12.34
C LEU A 46 -16.05 19.73 -13.09
N ILE A 47 -14.96 19.90 -12.38
CA ILE A 47 -13.58 19.80 -12.90
C ILE A 47 -12.72 18.96 -11.98
N GLU A 48 -11.64 18.44 -12.51
CA GLU A 48 -10.61 17.75 -11.74
C GLU A 48 -9.25 18.40 -11.95
N LYS A 49 -8.41 18.33 -10.90
CA LYS A 49 -7.05 18.85 -10.91
C LYS A 49 -6.08 17.73 -11.28
N ILE A 50 -5.19 17.97 -12.25
CA ILE A 50 -4.18 17.05 -12.70
C ILE A 50 -2.79 17.62 -12.41
N GLY A 51 -1.89 16.76 -11.94
CA GLY A 51 -0.50 17.12 -11.66
C GLY A 51 -0.29 17.83 -10.33
N THR A 52 0.95 18.16 -10.05
CA THR A 52 1.41 18.84 -8.84
C THR A 52 2.20 20.11 -9.21
N PRO A 53 2.29 21.09 -8.32
CA PRO A 53 3.11 22.28 -8.59
C PRO A 53 4.54 21.90 -9.00
N PRO A 54 5.10 22.59 -10.00
CA PRO A 54 4.57 23.75 -10.72
C PRO A 54 3.64 23.41 -11.90
N HIS A 55 3.43 22.14 -12.22
CA HIS A 55 2.70 21.66 -13.41
C HIS A 55 1.27 21.21 -13.06
N VAL A 56 0.41 22.17 -12.75
CA VAL A 56 -1.00 21.91 -12.43
C VAL A 56 -1.89 22.27 -13.61
N PHE A 57 -2.78 21.35 -13.98
CA PHE A 57 -3.82 21.54 -15.00
C PHE A 57 -5.21 21.26 -14.42
N TYR A 58 -6.21 21.82 -15.05
CA TYR A 58 -7.62 21.53 -14.79
C TYR A 58 -8.27 21.01 -16.06
N LYS A 59 -9.05 19.94 -15.94
CA LYS A 59 -9.88 19.38 -17.02
C LYS A 59 -11.31 19.21 -16.51
N LEU A 60 -12.28 19.03 -17.42
CA LEU A 60 -13.63 18.65 -17.01
C LEU A 60 -13.58 17.31 -16.26
N ALA A 61 -14.30 17.24 -15.16
CA ALA A 61 -14.51 15.97 -14.51
C ALA A 61 -15.32 15.05 -15.43
N GLN A 62 -14.87 13.82 -15.58
CA GLN A 62 -15.71 12.82 -16.22
C GLN A 62 -16.91 12.61 -15.28
N ARG A 63 -18.10 13.08 -15.71
CA ARG A 63 -19.34 12.75 -15.02
C ARG A 63 -19.58 11.26 -15.25
N PHE A 64 -19.36 10.48 -14.23
CA PHE A 64 -19.89 9.13 -14.22
C PHE A 64 -21.42 9.25 -14.23
N PRO A 65 -22.13 8.49 -15.07
CA PRO A 65 -23.58 8.47 -14.99
C PRO A 65 -23.97 8.17 -13.54
N LEU A 66 -24.79 9.03 -12.94
CA LEU A 66 -25.43 8.74 -11.67
C LEU A 66 -26.21 7.45 -11.88
N VAL A 67 -25.73 6.36 -11.33
CA VAL A 67 -26.45 5.09 -11.33
C VAL A 67 -27.73 5.35 -10.54
N THR A 68 -28.86 5.26 -11.20
CA THR A 68 -30.19 5.44 -10.59
C THR A 68 -30.54 4.31 -9.62
N GLU A 69 -29.81 3.21 -9.68
CA GLU A 69 -29.93 2.07 -8.78
C GLU A 69 -28.97 2.25 -7.60
N LYS A 70 -29.52 2.23 -6.39
CA LYS A 70 -28.71 2.34 -5.17
C LYS A 70 -28.07 1.01 -4.83
N VAL A 71 -26.76 1.02 -4.58
CA VAL A 71 -26.05 -0.05 -3.87
C VAL A 71 -26.68 -0.14 -2.46
N ASP A 72 -26.79 -1.34 -1.90
CA ASP A 72 -27.25 -1.48 -0.52
C ASP A 72 -26.28 -0.80 0.45
N GLU A 73 -26.82 -0.27 1.54
CA GLU A 73 -26.08 0.57 2.49
C GLU A 73 -24.86 -0.15 3.11
N GLU A 74 -24.97 -1.46 3.36
CA GLU A 74 -23.88 -2.24 3.92
C GLU A 74 -22.72 -2.38 2.94
N SER A 75 -23.01 -2.70 1.68
CA SER A 75 -22.01 -2.79 0.62
C SER A 75 -21.37 -1.42 0.34
N GLU A 76 -22.17 -0.35 0.33
CA GLU A 76 -21.69 1.03 0.15
C GLU A 76 -20.69 1.39 1.25
N ASN A 77 -21.04 1.18 2.53
CA ASN A 77 -20.17 1.46 3.67
C ASN A 77 -18.86 0.67 3.60
N ILE A 78 -18.92 -0.63 3.28
CA ILE A 78 -17.72 -1.46 3.14
C ILE A 78 -16.82 -0.93 2.03
N ILE A 79 -17.39 -0.52 0.90
CA ILE A 79 -16.64 0.02 -0.24
C ILE A 79 -16.03 1.37 0.13
N ASP A 80 -16.79 2.28 0.75
CA ASP A 80 -16.31 3.62 1.11
C ASP A 80 -15.14 3.60 2.08
N GLU A 81 -15.14 2.68 3.02
CA GLU A 81 -14.03 2.54 3.96
C GLU A 81 -12.80 1.87 3.37
N ASN A 82 -13.00 0.89 2.47
CA ASN A 82 -11.95 -0.07 2.13
C ASN A 82 -11.48 -0.05 0.68
N PHE A 83 -12.30 0.47 -0.26
CA PHE A 83 -11.87 0.50 -1.65
C PHE A 83 -10.99 1.72 -1.94
N TYR A 84 -9.85 1.47 -2.58
CA TYR A 84 -8.84 2.48 -2.89
C TYR A 84 -8.24 2.19 -4.26
N LEU A 85 -8.12 3.20 -5.09
CA LEU A 85 -7.58 3.09 -6.43
C LEU A 85 -6.65 4.25 -6.73
N ILE A 86 -5.49 3.97 -7.28
CA ILE A 86 -4.67 4.96 -7.97
C ILE A 86 -4.89 4.77 -9.46
N ASP A 87 -5.45 5.76 -10.11
CA ASP A 87 -5.80 5.67 -11.51
C ASP A 87 -4.59 5.90 -12.44
N SER A 88 -4.80 5.74 -13.75
CA SER A 88 -3.77 5.93 -14.77
C SER A 88 -3.20 7.37 -14.84
N SER A 89 -3.88 8.33 -14.24
CA SER A 89 -3.38 9.71 -14.11
C SER A 89 -2.54 9.93 -12.83
N GLY A 90 -2.44 8.92 -11.97
CA GLY A 90 -1.80 9.02 -10.66
C GLY A 90 -2.68 9.69 -9.60
N SER A 91 -3.98 9.82 -9.85
CA SER A 91 -4.93 10.39 -8.90
C SER A 91 -5.39 9.33 -7.90
N GLU A 92 -5.42 9.69 -6.62
CA GLU A 92 -5.95 8.86 -5.56
C GLU A 92 -7.48 8.96 -5.53
N LEU A 93 -8.17 7.84 -5.64
CA LEU A 93 -9.61 7.72 -5.53
C LEU A 93 -9.96 6.77 -4.39
N VAL A 94 -11.05 7.02 -3.69
CA VAL A 94 -11.51 6.23 -2.55
C VAL A 94 -13.00 5.92 -2.65
N GLY A 95 -13.43 4.86 -1.98
CA GLY A 95 -14.82 4.52 -1.79
C GLY A 95 -15.59 4.25 -3.08
N MET A 96 -16.86 4.59 -3.09
CA MET A 96 -17.77 4.35 -4.22
C MET A 96 -17.32 5.03 -5.51
N VAL A 97 -16.67 6.20 -5.43
CA VAL A 97 -16.10 6.88 -6.61
C VAL A 97 -15.00 6.02 -7.27
N ALA A 98 -14.10 5.47 -6.46
CA ALA A 98 -13.05 4.59 -6.92
C ALA A 98 -13.61 3.28 -7.47
N PHE A 99 -14.59 2.70 -6.77
CA PHE A 99 -15.20 1.43 -7.13
C PHE A 99 -16.01 1.53 -8.42
N SER A 100 -16.82 2.57 -8.58
CA SER A 100 -17.59 2.82 -9.81
C SER A 100 -16.67 2.96 -11.01
N LYS A 101 -15.59 3.73 -10.89
CA LYS A 101 -14.58 3.87 -11.96
C LYS A 101 -13.90 2.55 -12.28
N TRP A 102 -13.59 1.75 -11.26
CA TRP A 102 -12.99 0.43 -11.43
C TRP A 102 -13.94 -0.55 -12.15
N CYS A 103 -15.24 -0.53 -11.82
CA CYS A 103 -16.28 -1.32 -12.49
C CYS A 103 -16.44 -0.90 -13.95
N GLU A 104 -16.53 0.42 -14.21
CA GLU A 104 -16.65 0.96 -15.56
C GLU A 104 -15.51 0.54 -16.48
N GLN A 105 -14.26 0.69 -16.01
CA GLN A 105 -13.08 0.29 -16.76
C GLN A 105 -13.08 -1.20 -17.18
N ARG A 106 -13.78 -2.03 -16.40
CA ARG A 106 -13.89 -3.48 -16.61
C ARG A 106 -15.24 -3.92 -17.19
N LYS A 107 -16.11 -2.97 -17.47
CA LYS A 107 -17.47 -3.22 -17.97
C LYS A 107 -18.27 -4.16 -17.06
N LEU A 108 -18.13 -3.97 -15.73
CA LEU A 108 -18.81 -4.78 -14.74
C LEU A 108 -20.08 -4.07 -14.22
N PRO A 109 -21.19 -4.80 -13.98
CA PRO A 109 -22.42 -4.24 -13.41
C PRO A 109 -22.20 -3.82 -11.96
N LEU A 110 -22.38 -2.53 -11.66
CA LEU A 110 -22.01 -1.92 -10.37
C LEU A 110 -22.68 -2.61 -9.18
N LEU A 111 -24.00 -2.76 -9.19
CA LEU A 111 -24.75 -3.32 -8.05
C LEU A 111 -24.33 -4.75 -7.70
N LYS A 112 -24.34 -5.62 -8.70
CA LYS A 112 -23.92 -7.01 -8.52
C LYS A 112 -22.48 -7.09 -8.01
N THR A 113 -21.59 -6.28 -8.59
CA THR A 113 -20.17 -6.28 -8.26
C THR A 113 -19.92 -5.72 -6.87
N ALA A 114 -20.71 -4.75 -6.40
CA ALA A 114 -20.65 -4.21 -5.04
C ALA A 114 -20.98 -5.27 -3.99
N GLY A 115 -22.06 -6.02 -4.15
CA GLY A 115 -22.40 -7.12 -3.25
C GLY A 115 -21.35 -8.23 -3.23
N GLU A 116 -20.79 -8.58 -4.40
CA GLU A 116 -19.71 -9.57 -4.48
C GLU A 116 -18.42 -9.07 -3.81
N TYR A 117 -18.07 -7.79 -3.95
CA TYR A 117 -16.94 -7.19 -3.25
C TYR A 117 -17.15 -7.21 -1.73
N ALA A 118 -18.33 -6.78 -1.25
CA ALA A 118 -18.64 -6.78 0.17
C ALA A 118 -18.56 -8.18 0.77
N SER A 119 -19.09 -9.19 0.08
CA SER A 119 -19.02 -10.58 0.51
C SER A 119 -17.59 -11.11 0.57
N SER A 120 -16.78 -10.83 -0.46
CA SER A 120 -15.36 -11.18 -0.46
C SER A 120 -14.61 -10.46 0.65
N PHE A 121 -14.87 -9.16 0.84
CA PHE A 121 -14.22 -8.37 1.89
C PHE A 121 -14.51 -8.91 3.29
N LYS A 122 -15.78 -9.26 3.59
CA LYS A 122 -16.17 -9.88 4.87
C LYS A 122 -15.42 -11.20 5.11
N LYS A 123 -15.34 -12.06 4.09
CA LYS A 123 -14.59 -13.32 4.14
C LYS A 123 -13.11 -13.09 4.49
N PHE A 124 -12.46 -12.11 3.87
CA PHE A 124 -11.05 -11.78 4.12
C PHE A 124 -10.86 -11.12 5.49
N ASN A 125 -11.79 -10.25 5.89
CA ASN A 125 -11.73 -9.58 7.18
C ASN A 125 -11.94 -10.53 8.37
N PHE A 126 -12.62 -11.67 8.16
CA PHE A 126 -12.77 -12.72 9.17
C PHE A 126 -11.44 -13.29 9.68
N TYR A 127 -10.38 -13.23 8.87
CA TYR A 127 -9.05 -13.67 9.30
C TYR A 127 -8.32 -12.69 10.22
N LYS A 128 -8.83 -11.47 10.41
CA LYS A 128 -8.26 -10.49 11.34
C LYS A 128 -8.69 -10.81 12.75
N ASN A 129 -7.72 -10.88 13.64
CA ASN A 129 -7.99 -11.02 15.08
C ASN A 129 -8.45 -9.67 15.68
N THR A 130 -8.71 -9.65 16.99
CA THR A 130 -9.15 -8.46 17.74
C THR A 130 -8.16 -7.28 17.67
N ASP A 131 -6.89 -7.54 17.41
CA ASP A 131 -5.85 -6.53 17.21
C ASP A 131 -5.73 -6.04 15.77
N GLY A 132 -6.58 -6.55 14.87
CA GLY A 132 -6.56 -6.23 13.44
C GLY A 132 -5.44 -6.92 12.66
N LEU A 133 -4.82 -7.95 13.22
CA LEU A 133 -3.71 -8.71 12.62
C LEU A 133 -4.21 -10.03 12.04
N ILE A 134 -3.66 -10.41 10.91
CA ILE A 134 -3.88 -11.70 10.27
C ILE A 134 -2.74 -12.65 10.67
N ASP A 135 -3.08 -13.82 11.19
CA ASP A 135 -2.10 -14.84 11.59
C ASP A 135 -1.68 -15.70 10.40
N GLY A 136 -0.45 -15.50 9.95
CA GLY A 136 0.23 -16.28 8.91
C GLY A 136 1.12 -17.40 9.44
N THR A 137 1.12 -17.66 10.74
CA THR A 137 2.07 -18.58 11.40
C THR A 137 1.98 -20.00 10.86
N THR A 138 0.78 -20.54 10.72
CA THR A 138 0.60 -21.90 10.19
C THR A 138 1.11 -22.02 8.77
N LYS A 139 0.88 -21.01 7.94
CA LYS A 139 1.33 -21.01 6.55
C LYS A 139 2.85 -20.99 6.44
N ILE A 140 3.53 -20.12 7.19
CA ILE A 140 4.99 -20.07 7.13
C ILE A 140 5.63 -21.35 7.68
N LYS A 141 5.08 -21.92 8.74
CA LYS A 141 5.54 -23.20 9.29
C LYS A 141 5.40 -24.35 8.29
N ASN A 142 4.34 -24.37 7.52
CA ASN A 142 4.12 -25.39 6.48
C ASN A 142 4.97 -25.15 5.21
N THR A 143 5.48 -23.93 5.02
CA THR A 143 6.31 -23.59 3.84
C THR A 143 7.74 -24.11 3.97
N PHE A 144 8.31 -24.11 5.19
CA PHE A 144 9.70 -24.50 5.41
C PHE A 144 9.81 -25.83 6.16
N THR A 145 10.66 -26.73 5.70
CA THR A 145 11.02 -27.94 6.44
C THR A 145 11.54 -27.60 7.85
N LYS A 146 12.30 -26.50 7.98
CA LYS A 146 12.74 -25.94 9.26
C LYS A 146 12.39 -24.46 9.32
N CYS A 147 11.32 -24.14 10.05
CA CYS A 147 10.91 -22.78 10.29
C CYS A 147 11.51 -22.28 11.60
N TYR A 148 12.29 -21.20 11.53
CA TYR A 148 12.91 -20.56 12.69
C TYR A 148 12.05 -19.39 13.21
N LEU A 149 11.09 -18.90 12.42
CA LEU A 149 10.15 -17.87 12.85
C LEU A 149 9.06 -18.51 13.71
N ASP A 150 8.87 -18.03 14.92
CA ASP A 150 7.90 -18.60 15.86
C ASP A 150 6.45 -18.21 15.53
N SER A 151 6.27 -16.96 15.08
CA SER A 151 4.97 -16.46 14.63
C SER A 151 5.16 -15.44 13.51
N LEU A 152 4.13 -15.32 12.67
CA LEU A 152 4.07 -14.34 11.58
C LEU A 152 2.71 -13.68 11.55
N TYR A 153 2.70 -12.35 11.48
CA TYR A 153 1.49 -11.55 11.34
C TYR A 153 1.60 -10.58 10.16
N TYR A 154 0.47 -10.22 9.57
CA TYR A 154 0.37 -9.11 8.63
C TYR A 154 -0.89 -8.30 8.85
N LEU A 155 -0.83 -7.02 8.46
CA LEU A 155 -1.91 -6.07 8.75
C LEU A 155 -3.07 -6.23 7.78
N ASP A 156 -2.77 -6.69 6.54
CA ASP A 156 -3.80 -6.95 5.54
C ASP A 156 -3.33 -7.99 4.52
N PHE A 157 -4.25 -8.54 3.75
CA PHE A 157 -3.88 -9.27 2.55
C PHE A 157 -3.40 -8.29 1.47
N TYR A 158 -2.49 -8.74 0.60
CA TYR A 158 -2.02 -7.91 -0.50
C TYR A 158 -3.10 -7.68 -1.55
N SER A 159 -3.95 -8.68 -1.79
CA SER A 159 -5.03 -8.64 -2.78
C SER A 159 -6.23 -9.46 -2.34
N ILE A 160 -7.40 -9.10 -2.85
CA ILE A 160 -8.67 -9.79 -2.65
C ILE A 160 -9.12 -10.34 -4.00
N GLU A 161 -8.91 -11.64 -4.23
CA GLU A 161 -9.39 -12.37 -5.41
C GLU A 161 -9.36 -11.50 -6.70
N ARG A 162 -10.49 -11.46 -7.44
CA ARG A 162 -10.64 -10.71 -8.69
C ARG A 162 -10.69 -9.17 -8.51
N PHE A 163 -10.87 -8.69 -7.28
CA PHE A 163 -10.97 -7.24 -7.01
C PHE A 163 -9.62 -6.53 -6.96
N GLY A 164 -8.54 -7.29 -7.07
CA GLY A 164 -7.20 -6.76 -7.10
C GLY A 164 -6.64 -6.45 -5.70
N LYS A 165 -5.82 -5.43 -5.60
CA LYS A 165 -5.10 -5.13 -4.37
C LYS A 165 -6.02 -4.51 -3.32
N THR A 166 -5.81 -4.87 -2.04
CA THR A 166 -6.44 -4.18 -0.91
C THR A 166 -5.97 -2.73 -0.84
N LYS A 167 -6.59 -1.92 0.01
CA LYS A 167 -6.16 -0.54 0.26
C LYS A 167 -4.70 -0.46 0.66
N LEU A 168 -4.25 -1.28 1.62
CA LEU A 168 -2.83 -1.35 2.00
C LEU A 168 -1.95 -1.90 0.87
N GLY A 169 -2.42 -2.90 0.13
CA GLY A 169 -1.72 -3.45 -1.03
C GLY A 169 -1.49 -2.43 -2.14
N GLN A 170 -2.51 -1.61 -2.47
CA GLN A 170 -2.39 -0.51 -3.44
C GLN A 170 -1.40 0.56 -2.96
N MET A 171 -1.59 1.04 -1.73
CA MET A 171 -0.70 2.05 -1.15
C MET A 171 0.75 1.56 -1.14
N LEU A 172 0.99 0.31 -0.73
CA LEU A 172 2.31 -0.30 -0.69
C LEU A 172 2.94 -0.39 -2.08
N LEU A 173 2.19 -0.88 -3.08
CA LEU A 173 2.67 -0.99 -4.46
C LEU A 173 3.15 0.35 -4.99
N TYR A 174 2.26 1.35 -4.95
CA TYR A 174 2.56 2.66 -5.51
C TYR A 174 3.57 3.45 -4.69
N ALA A 175 3.59 3.31 -3.37
CA ALA A 175 4.64 3.87 -2.52
C ALA A 175 6.04 3.36 -2.93
N LYS A 176 6.15 2.06 -3.22
CA LYS A 176 7.41 1.44 -3.69
C LYS A 176 7.79 1.86 -5.10
N GLN A 177 6.81 1.90 -6.02
CA GLN A 177 7.07 2.21 -7.44
C GLN A 177 7.34 3.69 -7.69
N SER A 178 6.46 4.56 -7.18
CA SER A 178 6.55 6.00 -7.41
C SER A 178 7.57 6.70 -6.53
N GLN A 179 7.99 6.07 -5.42
CA GLN A 179 8.85 6.66 -4.40
C GLN A 179 8.29 8.00 -3.84
N ASN A 180 6.97 8.18 -3.92
CA ASN A 180 6.29 9.39 -3.51
C ASN A 180 6.27 9.49 -1.97
N ARG A 181 6.98 10.47 -1.42
CA ARG A 181 7.11 10.65 0.04
C ARG A 181 5.78 10.94 0.73
N ILE A 182 4.82 11.59 0.06
CA ILE A 182 3.50 11.87 0.62
C ILE A 182 2.73 10.56 0.79
N LEU A 183 2.72 9.71 -0.25
CA LEU A 183 2.06 8.41 -0.20
C LEU A 183 2.73 7.48 0.82
N ILE A 184 4.07 7.48 0.88
CA ILE A 184 4.81 6.72 1.90
C ILE A 184 4.42 7.17 3.31
N ARG A 185 4.34 8.47 3.57
CA ARG A 185 3.93 9.01 4.86
C ARG A 185 2.51 8.58 5.23
N LYS A 186 1.54 8.68 4.30
CA LYS A 186 0.17 8.18 4.51
C LYS A 186 0.14 6.69 4.85
N LEU A 187 0.96 5.87 4.16
CA LEU A 187 1.07 4.44 4.46
C LEU A 187 1.61 4.22 5.86
N VAL A 188 2.69 4.91 6.24
CA VAL A 188 3.30 4.83 7.58
C VAL A 188 2.29 5.20 8.66
N GLU A 189 1.58 6.32 8.52
CA GLU A 189 0.55 6.76 9.47
C GLU A 189 -0.52 5.68 9.66
N LYS A 190 -0.95 5.04 8.55
CA LYS A 190 -1.99 4.01 8.61
C LYS A 190 -1.55 2.73 9.32
N VAL A 191 -0.27 2.34 9.22
CA VAL A 191 0.25 1.09 9.82
C VAL A 191 0.90 1.29 11.18
N LYS A 192 1.08 2.53 11.60
CA LYS A 192 1.82 2.90 12.81
C LYS A 192 1.20 2.31 14.07
N SER A 193 -0.06 2.61 14.35
CA SER A 193 -0.73 2.19 15.58
C SER A 193 -0.71 0.66 15.82
N PRO A 194 -1.11 -0.20 14.88
CA PRO A 194 -1.06 -1.64 15.10
C PRO A 194 0.36 -2.18 15.28
N ILE A 195 1.37 -1.63 14.56
CA ILE A 195 2.76 -2.06 14.74
C ILE A 195 3.31 -1.60 16.10
N GLU A 196 3.05 -0.36 16.53
CA GLU A 196 3.45 0.14 17.84
C GLU A 196 2.81 -0.66 18.98
N LYS A 197 1.53 -1.02 18.85
CA LYS A 197 0.84 -1.86 19.82
C LYS A 197 1.51 -3.23 19.95
N LEU A 198 1.83 -3.86 18.83
CA LEU A 198 2.52 -5.14 18.80
C LEU A 198 3.94 -5.02 19.40
N ALA A 199 4.69 -3.99 19.03
CA ALA A 199 6.08 -3.77 19.44
C ALA A 199 6.29 -3.65 20.96
N LYS A 200 5.28 -3.24 21.73
CA LYS A 200 5.35 -3.15 23.19
C LYS A 200 5.72 -4.47 23.88
N ASN A 201 5.54 -5.59 23.23
CA ASN A 201 5.78 -6.92 23.77
C ASN A 201 7.17 -7.49 23.40
N PHE A 202 8.07 -6.66 22.86
CA PHE A 202 9.36 -7.06 22.32
C PHE A 202 10.51 -6.26 22.94
N ASP A 203 11.70 -6.87 22.93
CA ASP A 203 12.91 -6.27 23.50
C ASP A 203 13.73 -5.57 22.41
N LEU A 204 13.72 -6.13 21.19
CA LEU A 204 14.46 -5.62 20.04
C LEU A 204 13.58 -5.59 18.80
N VAL A 205 13.91 -4.70 17.88
CA VAL A 205 13.27 -4.64 16.55
C VAL A 205 14.30 -4.81 15.43
N CYS A 206 13.89 -5.51 14.39
CA CYS A 206 14.69 -5.75 13.19
C CYS A 206 13.89 -5.29 11.97
N PHE A 207 14.43 -4.38 11.17
CA PHE A 207 13.84 -3.99 9.88
C PHE A 207 14.56 -4.71 8.75
N ILE A 208 13.82 -5.40 7.88
CA ILE A 208 14.42 -6.08 6.74
C ILE A 208 14.97 -5.06 5.74
N PRO A 209 16.26 -5.13 5.38
CA PRO A 209 16.84 -4.19 4.46
C PRO A 209 16.30 -4.40 3.03
N PRO A 210 16.12 -3.33 2.26
CA PRO A 210 15.58 -3.43 0.91
C PRO A 210 16.54 -4.18 -0.03
N THR A 211 15.97 -4.99 -0.92
CA THR A 211 16.75 -5.75 -1.92
C THR A 211 17.27 -4.86 -3.05
N ILE A 212 16.46 -3.89 -3.47
CA ILE A 212 16.76 -2.99 -4.59
C ILE A 212 17.00 -1.58 -4.06
N ASN A 213 18.08 -0.94 -4.52
CA ASN A 213 18.33 0.45 -4.21
C ASN A 213 17.37 1.35 -4.99
N ARG A 214 16.71 2.24 -4.26
CA ARG A 214 15.85 3.29 -4.79
C ARG A 214 16.25 4.63 -4.17
N GLY A 215 15.97 5.73 -4.84
CA GLY A 215 16.22 7.07 -4.30
C GLY A 215 15.49 7.32 -2.98
N VAL A 216 14.25 6.82 -2.84
CA VAL A 216 13.51 6.78 -1.57
C VAL A 216 13.27 5.32 -1.20
N GLN A 217 13.80 4.90 -0.05
CA GLN A 217 13.68 3.54 0.45
C GLN A 217 12.49 3.43 1.42
N LEU A 218 11.45 2.71 1.02
CA LEU A 218 10.24 2.54 1.83
C LEU A 218 10.56 2.04 3.25
N MET A 219 11.38 1.00 3.39
CA MET A 219 11.70 0.44 4.70
C MET A 219 12.43 1.43 5.61
N LYS A 220 13.29 2.29 5.06
CA LYS A 220 13.93 3.37 5.83
C LYS A 220 12.94 4.46 6.26
N GLU A 221 12.00 4.80 5.38
CA GLU A 221 10.95 5.78 5.74
C GLU A 221 9.95 5.18 6.74
N LEU A 222 9.65 3.88 6.64
CA LEU A 222 8.84 3.15 7.60
C LEU A 222 9.52 3.13 8.99
N GLU A 223 10.79 2.77 9.04
CA GLU A 223 11.59 2.77 10.27
C GLU A 223 11.60 4.14 10.96
N LYS A 224 11.83 5.20 10.19
CA LYS A 224 11.81 6.58 10.70
C LYS A 224 10.42 6.99 11.21
N GLY A 225 9.38 6.64 10.47
CA GLY A 225 8.02 7.08 10.79
C GLY A 225 7.36 6.31 11.92
N LEU A 226 7.70 5.03 12.09
CA LEU A 226 7.24 4.23 13.24
C LEU A 226 7.87 4.70 14.54
N TYR A 227 9.15 5.09 14.51
CA TYR A 227 9.89 5.57 15.69
C TYR A 227 9.71 4.70 16.93
N LEU A 228 9.94 3.39 16.76
CA LEU A 228 9.78 2.43 17.86
C LEU A 228 10.87 2.64 18.93
N PRO A 229 10.52 2.74 20.23
CA PRO A 229 11.48 2.95 21.31
C PRO A 229 12.18 1.64 21.70
N LEU A 230 12.65 0.88 20.72
CA LEU A 230 13.33 -0.40 20.89
C LEU A 230 14.73 -0.34 20.28
N PRO A 231 15.73 -0.94 20.93
CA PRO A 231 17.03 -1.13 20.30
C PRO A 231 16.88 -1.95 19.00
N LYS A 232 17.74 -1.65 18.04
CA LYS A 232 17.65 -2.24 16.71
C LYS A 232 18.68 -3.31 16.48
N VAL A 233 18.24 -4.44 15.94
CA VAL A 233 19.13 -5.44 15.36
C VAL A 233 19.65 -4.91 14.03
N GLN A 234 20.94 -4.87 13.84
CA GLN A 234 21.53 -4.49 12.57
C GLN A 234 21.54 -5.66 11.61
N VAL A 235 20.92 -5.47 10.44
CA VAL A 235 20.95 -6.44 9.34
C VAL A 235 21.65 -5.82 8.15
N ILE A 236 22.76 -6.44 7.76
CA ILE A 236 23.55 -6.00 6.62
C ILE A 236 23.09 -6.75 5.38
N ARG A 237 22.84 -5.99 4.31
CA ARG A 237 22.58 -6.55 2.99
C ARG A 237 23.89 -6.83 2.28
N VAL A 238 24.22 -8.11 2.11
CA VAL A 238 25.33 -8.54 1.26
C VAL A 238 24.84 -8.59 -0.19
N ARG A 239 25.59 -8.01 -1.09
CA ARG A 239 25.25 -7.93 -2.51
C ARG A 239 26.20 -8.78 -3.32
N GLY A 240 25.65 -9.61 -4.21
CA GLY A 240 26.39 -10.19 -5.31
C GLY A 240 26.65 -9.16 -6.42
N GLN A 241 27.28 -9.56 -7.49
CA GLN A 241 27.54 -8.71 -8.67
C GLN A 241 26.23 -8.16 -9.27
N ILE A 242 25.18 -8.96 -9.28
CA ILE A 242 23.83 -8.58 -9.72
C ILE A 242 22.86 -8.74 -8.55
N ALA A 243 22.13 -7.69 -8.22
CA ALA A 243 21.10 -7.71 -7.18
C ALA A 243 19.85 -8.43 -7.71
N ILE A 244 19.51 -9.57 -7.11
CA ILE A 244 18.35 -10.37 -7.46
C ILE A 244 17.23 -10.09 -6.45
N ALA A 245 16.08 -9.63 -6.94
CA ALA A 245 14.90 -9.43 -6.11
C ALA A 245 14.25 -10.80 -5.79
N GLN A 246 13.85 -11.03 -4.54
CA GLN A 246 13.19 -12.27 -4.12
C GLN A 246 11.97 -12.63 -4.99
N LYS A 247 11.24 -11.61 -5.41
CA LYS A 247 10.03 -11.77 -6.24
C LYS A 247 10.31 -12.28 -7.66
N THR A 248 11.54 -12.14 -8.17
CA THR A 248 11.92 -12.65 -9.50
C THR A 248 12.31 -14.14 -9.48
N LEU A 249 12.43 -14.71 -8.28
CA LEU A 249 12.73 -16.12 -8.10
C LEU A 249 11.42 -16.90 -8.00
N SER A 250 11.22 -17.86 -8.89
CA SER A 250 9.99 -18.67 -8.95
C SER A 250 9.99 -19.80 -7.90
N ARG A 251 11.14 -20.44 -7.65
CA ARG A 251 11.26 -21.59 -6.76
C ARG A 251 11.55 -21.17 -5.33
N LEU A 252 11.00 -21.93 -4.36
CA LEU A 252 11.22 -21.68 -2.94
C LEU A 252 12.69 -21.86 -2.55
N GLU A 253 13.33 -22.91 -3.07
CA GLU A 253 14.75 -23.22 -2.82
C GLU A 253 15.63 -22.05 -3.24
N ASP A 254 15.40 -21.47 -4.43
CA ASP A 254 16.15 -20.32 -4.92
C ASP A 254 15.98 -19.09 -4.01
N ARG A 255 14.78 -18.92 -3.45
CA ARG A 255 14.49 -17.84 -2.49
C ARG A 255 15.20 -18.05 -1.16
N ILE A 256 15.26 -19.28 -0.67
CA ILE A 256 15.99 -19.65 0.56
C ILE A 256 17.48 -19.43 0.35
N GLU A 257 18.04 -19.92 -0.74
CA GLU A 257 19.44 -19.72 -1.08
C GLU A 257 19.80 -18.25 -1.24
N ASN A 258 18.98 -17.49 -1.96
CA ASN A 258 19.17 -16.04 -2.09
C ASN A 258 19.11 -15.33 -0.72
N ALA A 259 18.18 -15.71 0.16
CA ALA A 259 18.09 -15.14 1.48
C ALA A 259 19.36 -15.41 2.31
N SER A 260 19.83 -16.67 2.35
CA SER A 260 21.02 -17.06 3.13
C SER A 260 22.31 -16.35 2.69
N ARG A 261 22.43 -16.07 1.38
CA ARG A 261 23.60 -15.38 0.81
C ARG A 261 23.52 -13.85 0.86
N SER A 262 22.35 -13.29 1.12
CA SER A 262 22.11 -11.86 0.90
C SER A 262 21.90 -11.05 2.17
N VAL A 263 21.84 -11.69 3.35
CA VAL A 263 21.73 -10.97 4.63
C VAL A 263 22.65 -11.56 5.68
N VAL A 264 23.21 -10.65 6.50
CA VAL A 264 23.99 -10.99 7.69
C VAL A 264 23.41 -10.21 8.86
N VAL A 265 23.08 -10.90 9.93
CA VAL A 265 22.62 -10.29 11.17
C VAL A 265 23.83 -9.96 12.06
N GLU A 266 23.96 -8.70 12.42
CA GLU A 266 24.94 -8.23 13.42
C GLU A 266 24.21 -7.86 14.71
N THR A 267 24.41 -8.65 15.73
CA THR A 267 23.93 -8.38 17.07
C THR A 267 24.81 -9.03 18.10
N SER A 268 25.09 -8.33 19.17
CA SER A 268 25.83 -8.82 20.33
C SER A 268 24.97 -8.87 21.61
N THR A 269 23.74 -8.40 21.50
CA THR A 269 22.86 -8.27 22.68
C THR A 269 21.86 -9.43 22.71
N PRO A 270 21.99 -10.39 23.63
CA PRO A 270 20.97 -11.40 23.84
C PRO A 270 19.64 -10.77 24.29
N CYS A 271 18.54 -11.29 23.80
CA CYS A 271 17.21 -10.85 24.20
C CYS A 271 16.22 -12.02 24.24
N GLN A 272 15.03 -11.78 24.81
CA GLN A 272 13.98 -12.79 24.83
C GLN A 272 13.18 -12.79 23.52
N LYS A 273 12.83 -11.61 23.03
CA LYS A 273 11.88 -11.47 21.93
C LYS A 273 12.33 -10.41 20.91
N VAL A 274 12.40 -10.80 19.63
CA VAL A 274 12.69 -9.90 18.50
C VAL A 274 11.48 -9.78 17.59
N LEU A 275 11.10 -8.54 17.25
CA LEU A 275 10.11 -8.23 16.21
C LEU A 275 10.82 -7.96 14.89
N ILE A 276 10.56 -8.78 13.87
CA ILE A 276 11.09 -8.63 12.51
C ILE A 276 10.03 -7.97 11.64
N ILE A 277 10.33 -6.80 11.07
CA ILE A 277 9.38 -5.99 10.28
C ILE A 277 9.77 -6.01 8.81
N ASP A 278 8.78 -6.31 7.95
CA ASP A 278 8.90 -6.22 6.48
C ASP A 278 7.72 -5.47 5.86
N ASP A 279 7.84 -5.08 4.62
CA ASP A 279 6.77 -4.44 3.88
C ASP A 279 5.75 -5.46 3.31
N ALA A 280 6.20 -6.60 2.84
CA ALA A 280 5.32 -7.64 2.30
C ALA A 280 5.92 -9.03 2.44
N VAL A 281 5.11 -9.98 2.88
CA VAL A 281 5.51 -11.39 2.94
C VAL A 281 5.08 -12.11 1.66
N GLY A 282 6.09 -12.54 0.90
CA GLY A 282 5.93 -13.54 -0.14
C GLY A 282 6.12 -14.96 0.43
N SER A 283 7.27 -15.58 0.18
CA SER A 283 7.63 -16.88 0.78
C SER A 283 7.99 -16.81 2.26
N GLY A 284 8.36 -15.63 2.77
CA GLY A 284 8.90 -15.49 4.13
C GLY A 284 10.38 -15.90 4.28
N ALA A 285 11.05 -16.28 3.19
CA ALA A 285 12.43 -16.79 3.23
C ALA A 285 13.40 -15.80 3.92
N MET A 286 13.25 -14.51 3.66
CA MET A 286 14.09 -13.48 4.28
C MET A 286 13.88 -13.39 5.80
N MET A 287 12.62 -13.40 6.25
CA MET A 287 12.29 -13.38 7.68
C MET A 287 12.78 -14.64 8.36
N ASN A 288 12.60 -15.82 7.73
CA ASN A 288 13.04 -17.09 8.28
C ASN A 288 14.57 -17.17 8.38
N GLU A 289 15.30 -16.64 7.40
CA GLU A 289 16.77 -16.60 7.44
C GLU A 289 17.29 -15.69 8.57
N ILE A 290 16.69 -14.49 8.71
CA ILE A 290 17.06 -13.58 9.81
C ILE A 290 16.75 -14.23 11.17
N ALA A 291 15.58 -14.86 11.32
CA ALA A 291 15.22 -15.60 12.53
C ALA A 291 16.19 -16.74 12.83
N LYS A 292 16.64 -17.49 11.79
CA LYS A 292 17.66 -18.51 11.90
C LYS A 292 18.96 -17.95 12.47
N GLN A 293 19.51 -16.91 11.86
CA GLN A 293 20.77 -16.29 12.29
C GLN A 293 20.68 -15.73 13.72
N LEU A 294 19.53 -15.15 14.11
CA LEU A 294 19.30 -14.69 15.48
C LEU A 294 19.35 -15.84 16.49
N LYS A 295 18.71 -16.98 16.18
CA LYS A 295 18.67 -18.15 17.04
C LYS A 295 20.03 -18.87 17.09
N GLU A 296 20.72 -19.04 15.96
CA GLU A 296 22.04 -19.68 15.88
C GLU A 296 23.12 -18.89 16.63
N LYS A 297 22.97 -17.55 16.70
CA LYS A 297 23.85 -16.69 17.50
C LYS A 297 23.43 -16.59 18.97
N ASN A 298 22.42 -17.32 19.41
CA ASN A 298 21.81 -17.23 20.72
C ASN A 298 21.38 -15.78 21.11
N ALA A 299 21.04 -14.98 20.11
CA ALA A 299 20.67 -13.59 20.27
C ALA A 299 19.17 -13.40 20.51
N ALA A 300 18.33 -14.42 20.20
CA ALA A 300 16.90 -14.37 20.47
C ALA A 300 16.33 -15.75 20.82
N ILE A 301 15.46 -15.80 21.82
CA ILE A 301 14.68 -17.00 22.17
C ILE A 301 13.44 -17.09 21.28
N LYS A 302 12.74 -15.98 21.12
CA LYS A 302 11.52 -15.87 20.30
C LYS A 302 11.66 -14.83 19.21
N THR A 303 11.29 -15.21 17.99
CA THR A 303 11.31 -14.36 16.81
C THR A 303 9.91 -14.27 16.21
N VAL A 304 9.40 -13.07 16.01
CA VAL A 304 8.05 -12.83 15.46
C VAL A 304 8.18 -11.89 14.26
N GLY A 305 7.60 -12.28 13.14
CA GLY A 305 7.52 -11.43 11.96
C GLY A 305 6.23 -10.62 11.92
N VAL A 306 6.29 -9.40 11.44
CA VAL A 306 5.12 -8.62 11.02
C VAL A 306 5.38 -7.95 9.68
N ALA A 307 4.40 -8.01 8.79
CA ALA A 307 4.45 -7.32 7.50
C ALA A 307 3.21 -6.46 7.28
N ILE A 308 3.35 -5.43 6.45
CA ILE A 308 2.20 -4.60 6.06
C ILE A 308 1.18 -5.46 5.31
N THR A 309 1.66 -6.31 4.39
CA THR A 309 0.77 -7.20 3.63
C THR A 309 1.32 -8.61 3.51
N GLY A 310 0.38 -9.59 3.39
CA GLY A 310 0.70 -10.97 3.11
C GLY A 310 -0.24 -11.59 2.07
N SER A 311 0.13 -12.76 1.51
CA SER A 311 -0.69 -13.46 0.53
C SER A 311 -1.78 -14.32 1.18
N PHE A 312 -2.98 -14.28 0.61
CA PHE A 312 -4.07 -15.17 1.02
C PHE A 312 -3.85 -16.63 0.59
N LYS A 313 -3.34 -16.84 -0.62
CA LYS A 313 -3.17 -18.19 -1.19
C LYS A 313 -2.04 -19.01 -0.57
N GLY A 314 -1.43 -18.52 0.48
CA GLY A 314 -0.28 -19.14 1.11
C GLY A 314 1.01 -18.45 0.71
N PHE A 315 2.12 -19.04 1.16
CA PHE A 315 3.46 -18.57 0.83
C PHE A 315 3.98 -19.23 -0.45
N ASP A 316 3.11 -20.03 -1.09
CA ASP A 316 3.37 -20.52 -2.42
C ASP A 316 3.49 -19.35 -3.37
N ILE A 317 4.52 -19.41 -4.16
CA ILE A 317 4.94 -18.50 -5.22
C ILE A 317 3.85 -17.52 -5.58
N ILE A 318 4.07 -16.25 -5.26
CA ILE A 318 3.26 -15.18 -5.85
C ILE A 318 3.58 -15.20 -7.34
N SER A 319 2.78 -15.92 -8.09
CA SER A 319 2.66 -15.68 -9.52
C SER A 319 2.04 -14.30 -9.64
N GLU A 320 2.86 -13.32 -9.89
CA GLU A 320 2.38 -12.00 -10.25
C GLU A 320 1.68 -12.10 -11.59
N VAL A 321 0.44 -11.70 -11.59
CA VAL A 321 -0.21 -11.19 -12.79
C VAL A 321 0.16 -9.72 -12.94
#